data_e3431ec3be9251b4ec4220c46ed85b45
#
_entry.id   e3431ec3be9251b4ec4220c46ed85b45
#
_cell.length_a   1.000
_cell.length_b   1.000
_cell.length_c   1.000
_cell.angle_alpha   90.00
_cell.angle_beta   90.00
_cell.angle_gamma   90.00
#
_symmetry.space_group_name_H-M   'P 1'
#
loop_
_entity.id
_entity.type
_entity.pdbx_description
1 polymer ?
#
loop_
_entity_poly.entity_id
_entity_poly.type
_entity_poly.pdbx_seq_one_letter_code
_entity_poly.pdbx_strand_id
1 'polypeptide(L)'
;SLPMHLRSVPHVSGPEYDPVWTICEELNVPVCLHAGASSELQYEPLAGIDPALAEALNAVTRPVSSVFVISLYSFSRVLLRHPRLRIVLAESALSWGMLYMEWADHQFDHDGLAREGYGLKPSEMFHRQCFLTSWFDEVAPFSGYVGAENILWSTNFPLATSSWPRTEETIARCFR
;
A
#
# COMPACT_ATOMS: atom_id res chain seq x y z
N SER A 1 -11.75 -6.23 -3.02
CA SER A 1 -10.36 -6.20 -2.53
C SER A 1 -9.82 -7.61 -2.39
N LEU A 2 -8.51 -7.76 -2.58
CA LEU A 2 -7.81 -9.00 -2.33
C LEU A 2 -7.18 -8.96 -0.93
N PRO A 3 -7.07 -10.10 -0.22
CA PRO A 3 -6.26 -10.18 0.97
C PRO A 3 -4.79 -9.87 0.61
N MET A 4 -4.12 -9.13 1.48
CA MET A 4 -2.74 -8.71 1.21
C MET A 4 -1.77 -9.88 1.18
N HIS A 5 -1.96 -10.87 2.06
CA HIS A 5 -1.15 -12.08 2.16
C HIS A 5 -1.90 -13.18 2.90
N LEU A 6 -1.81 -14.41 2.42
CA LEU A 6 -2.33 -15.62 3.08
C LEU A 6 -1.29 -16.74 2.94
N ARG A 7 -0.89 -17.33 4.04
CA ARG A 7 0.10 -18.44 4.06
C ARG A 7 -0.44 -19.74 3.48
N SER A 8 -1.75 -19.90 3.49
CA SER A 8 -2.44 -21.12 3.06
C SER A 8 -2.60 -21.26 1.55
N VAL A 9 -2.26 -20.23 0.77
CA VAL A 9 -2.38 -20.22 -0.69
C VAL A 9 -1.06 -19.80 -1.32
N PRO A 10 -0.83 -20.09 -2.63
CA PRO A 10 0.32 -19.56 -3.34
C PRO A 10 0.41 -18.04 -3.19
N HIS A 11 1.63 -17.55 -3.10
CA HIS A 11 1.87 -16.14 -2.87
C HIS A 11 1.43 -15.31 -4.10
N VAL A 12 0.79 -14.17 -3.87
CA VAL A 12 0.24 -13.30 -4.95
C VAL A 12 1.30 -12.80 -5.93
N SER A 13 2.59 -12.88 -5.57
CA SER A 13 3.71 -12.60 -6.46
C SER A 13 4.12 -13.78 -7.34
N GLY A 14 3.55 -14.97 -7.11
CA GLY A 14 3.82 -16.16 -7.91
C GLY A 14 3.24 -16.08 -9.31
N PRO A 15 3.82 -16.82 -10.27
CA PRO A 15 3.36 -16.82 -11.66
C PRO A 15 1.93 -17.36 -11.83
N GLU A 16 1.41 -18.07 -10.84
CA GLU A 16 0.02 -18.57 -10.82
C GLU A 16 -1.00 -17.44 -10.88
N TYR A 17 -0.62 -16.25 -10.41
CA TYR A 17 -1.47 -15.06 -10.43
C TYR A 17 -1.32 -14.21 -11.69
N ASP A 18 -0.31 -14.44 -12.54
CA ASP A 18 -0.09 -13.66 -13.75
C ASP A 18 -1.33 -13.58 -14.66
N PRO A 19 -2.18 -14.62 -14.82
CA PRO A 19 -3.44 -14.50 -15.56
C PRO A 19 -4.40 -13.45 -14.97
N VAL A 20 -4.45 -13.34 -13.63
CA VAL A 20 -5.28 -12.33 -12.94
C VAL A 20 -4.76 -10.92 -13.21
N TRP A 21 -3.43 -10.75 -13.10
CA TRP A 21 -2.79 -9.45 -13.36
C TRP A 21 -2.96 -9.03 -14.82
N THR A 22 -2.80 -9.95 -15.75
CA THR A 22 -3.02 -9.72 -17.20
C THR A 22 -4.43 -9.23 -17.48
N ILE A 23 -5.45 -9.90 -16.93
CA ILE A 23 -6.85 -9.49 -17.10
C ILE A 23 -7.10 -8.10 -16.52
N CYS A 24 -6.53 -7.80 -15.32
CA CYS A 24 -6.64 -6.47 -14.71
C CYS A 24 -6.02 -5.38 -15.60
N GLU A 25 -4.87 -5.65 -16.24
CA GLU A 25 -4.25 -4.74 -17.18
C GLU A 25 -5.08 -4.54 -18.45
N GLU A 26 -5.61 -5.61 -19.03
CA GLU A 26 -6.41 -5.58 -20.26
C GLU A 26 -7.70 -4.80 -20.09
N LEU A 27 -8.39 -5.04 -18.96
CA LEU A 27 -9.63 -4.36 -18.62
C LEU A 27 -9.41 -2.98 -17.97
N ASN A 28 -8.15 -2.59 -17.71
CA ASN A 28 -7.80 -1.37 -17.02
C ASN A 28 -8.48 -1.25 -15.64
N VAL A 29 -8.60 -2.36 -14.92
CA VAL A 29 -9.20 -2.46 -13.59
C VAL A 29 -8.11 -2.43 -12.53
N PRO A 30 -8.11 -1.48 -11.59
CA PRO A 30 -7.15 -1.45 -10.50
C PRO A 30 -7.38 -2.59 -9.50
N VAL A 31 -6.29 -3.12 -8.96
CA VAL A 31 -6.32 -4.09 -7.86
C VAL A 31 -6.26 -3.35 -6.54
N CYS A 32 -7.32 -3.43 -5.75
CA CYS A 32 -7.36 -2.80 -4.43
C CYS A 32 -6.91 -3.80 -3.35
N LEU A 33 -5.84 -3.45 -2.67
CA LEU A 33 -5.30 -4.15 -1.50
C LEU A 33 -5.66 -3.32 -0.26
N HIS A 34 -6.41 -3.92 0.65
CA HIS A 34 -6.92 -3.19 1.81
C HIS A 34 -6.04 -3.45 3.03
N ALA A 35 -5.57 -2.39 3.70
CA ALA A 35 -4.80 -2.51 4.94
C ALA A 35 -5.60 -3.28 6.00
N GLY A 36 -4.94 -4.25 6.66
CA GLY A 36 -5.59 -5.11 7.64
C GLY A 36 -6.52 -6.20 7.05
N ALA A 37 -6.58 -6.36 5.73
CA ALA A 37 -7.37 -7.42 5.10
C ALA A 37 -6.79 -8.83 5.30
N SER A 38 -5.57 -8.94 5.77
CA SER A 38 -4.91 -10.20 6.14
C SER A 38 -4.62 -10.24 7.63
N SER A 39 -5.23 -11.18 8.35
CA SER A 39 -4.94 -11.43 9.76
C SER A 39 -3.49 -11.88 9.99
N GLU A 40 -2.86 -12.46 8.97
CA GLU A 40 -1.49 -12.97 9.05
C GLU A 40 -0.42 -11.86 9.04
N LEU A 41 -0.82 -10.63 8.69
CA LEU A 41 0.03 -9.43 8.75
C LEU A 41 -0.33 -8.53 9.95
N GLN A 42 -1.22 -8.96 10.81
CA GLN A 42 -1.53 -8.29 12.07
C GLN A 42 -0.58 -8.78 13.16
N TYR A 43 -0.27 -7.90 14.09
CA TYR A 43 0.48 -8.30 15.27
C TYR A 43 -0.36 -9.18 16.17
N GLU A 44 0.24 -10.25 16.69
CA GLU A 44 -0.39 -11.08 17.70
C GLU A 44 -0.76 -10.24 18.92
N PRO A 45 -1.97 -10.41 19.48
CA PRO A 45 -2.35 -9.72 20.69
C PRO A 45 -1.37 -10.03 21.83
N LEU A 46 -0.86 -9.00 22.48
CA LEU A 46 -0.01 -9.18 23.64
C LEU A 46 -0.83 -9.69 24.84
N ALA A 47 -0.38 -10.75 25.49
CA ALA A 47 -1.07 -11.32 26.64
C ALA A 47 -1.20 -10.29 27.76
N GLY A 48 -2.42 -10.13 28.30
CA GLY A 48 -2.69 -9.21 29.41
C GLY A 48 -2.80 -7.73 29.03
N ILE A 49 -2.78 -7.39 27.75
CA ILE A 49 -2.98 -6.01 27.30
C ILE A 49 -4.49 -5.64 27.38
N ASP A 50 -4.76 -4.41 27.75
CA ASP A 50 -6.11 -3.86 27.69
C ASP A 50 -6.65 -3.85 26.26
N PRO A 51 -7.92 -4.28 26.01
CA PRO A 51 -8.47 -4.35 24.65
C PRO A 51 -8.49 -3.02 23.90
N ALA A 52 -8.71 -1.90 24.58
CA ALA A 52 -8.71 -0.58 23.93
C ALA A 52 -7.28 -0.18 23.49
N LEU A 53 -6.28 -0.53 24.30
CA LEU A 53 -4.87 -0.34 23.93
C LEU A 53 -4.46 -1.27 22.77
N ALA A 54 -4.92 -2.52 22.78
CA ALA A 54 -4.68 -3.46 21.69
C ALA A 54 -5.22 -2.93 20.36
N GLU A 55 -6.46 -2.39 20.37
CA GLU A 55 -7.05 -1.80 19.15
C GLU A 55 -6.28 -0.55 18.69
N ALA A 56 -5.86 0.33 19.60
CA ALA A 56 -5.05 1.49 19.26
C ALA A 56 -3.71 1.10 18.63
N LEU A 57 -3.03 0.09 19.18
CA LEU A 57 -1.78 -0.45 18.64
C LEU A 57 -2.00 -1.02 17.22
N ASN A 58 -3.04 -1.83 17.04
CA ASN A 58 -3.39 -2.38 15.72
C ASN A 58 -3.70 -1.28 14.71
N ALA A 59 -4.44 -0.25 15.09
CA ALA A 59 -4.77 0.86 14.21
C ALA A 59 -3.52 1.60 13.71
N VAL A 60 -2.56 1.86 14.61
CA VAL A 60 -1.31 2.56 14.28
C VAL A 60 -0.36 1.70 13.44
N THR A 61 -0.31 0.39 13.69
CA THR A 61 0.62 -0.52 13.01
C THR A 61 0.07 -1.10 11.70
N ARG A 62 -1.24 -1.06 11.50
CA ARG A 62 -1.91 -1.58 10.29
C ARG A 62 -1.31 -1.07 8.97
N PRO A 63 -1.00 0.23 8.80
CA PRO A 63 -0.38 0.73 7.56
C PRO A 63 0.97 0.09 7.25
N VAL A 64 1.73 -0.37 8.25
CA VAL A 64 3.05 -0.99 8.06
C VAL A 64 2.96 -2.28 7.25
N SER A 65 1.84 -3.01 7.29
CA SER A 65 1.60 -4.17 6.43
C SER A 65 1.69 -3.83 4.93
N SER A 66 1.37 -2.60 4.57
CA SER A 66 1.45 -2.11 3.19
C SER A 66 2.88 -2.06 2.67
N VAL A 67 3.86 -1.75 3.52
CA VAL A 67 5.29 -1.78 3.17
C VAL A 67 5.71 -3.19 2.75
N PHE A 68 5.33 -4.20 3.53
CA PHE A 68 5.62 -5.60 3.22
C PHE A 68 5.01 -6.01 1.88
N VAL A 69 3.73 -5.73 1.69
CA VAL A 69 3.01 -6.16 0.49
C VAL A 69 3.56 -5.51 -0.76
N ILE A 70 3.78 -4.18 -0.76
CA ILE A 70 4.30 -3.50 -1.95
C ILE A 70 5.74 -3.92 -2.26
N SER A 71 6.54 -4.23 -1.23
CA SER A 71 7.88 -4.82 -1.43
C SER A 71 7.81 -6.15 -2.16
N LEU A 72 6.84 -7.01 -1.82
CA LEU A 72 6.62 -8.27 -2.53
C LEU A 72 6.31 -8.05 -4.01
N TYR A 73 5.39 -7.14 -4.33
CA TYR A 73 5.03 -6.85 -5.73
C TYR A 73 6.21 -6.28 -6.53
N SER A 74 7.03 -5.45 -5.91
CA SER A 74 8.20 -4.85 -6.56
C SER A 74 9.33 -5.86 -6.75
N PHE A 75 9.79 -6.47 -5.66
CA PHE A 75 10.95 -7.37 -5.68
C PHE A 75 10.66 -8.75 -6.32
N SER A 76 9.41 -9.18 -6.40
CA SER A 76 9.02 -10.36 -7.17
C SER A 76 8.81 -10.08 -8.66
N ARG A 77 9.05 -8.85 -9.12
CA ARG A 77 8.89 -8.39 -10.50
C ARG A 77 7.43 -8.40 -11.02
N VAL A 78 6.42 -8.50 -10.19
CA VAL A 78 5.03 -8.39 -10.64
C VAL A 78 4.80 -7.06 -11.34
N LEU A 79 5.24 -5.94 -10.74
CA LEU A 79 5.11 -4.61 -11.34
C LEU A 79 5.94 -4.42 -12.62
N LEU A 80 7.00 -5.19 -12.81
CA LEU A 80 7.77 -5.19 -14.04
C LEU A 80 7.12 -6.04 -15.14
N ARG A 81 6.61 -7.22 -14.79
CA ARG A 81 5.93 -8.11 -15.75
C ARG A 81 4.59 -7.54 -16.23
N HIS A 82 3.94 -6.76 -15.36
CA HIS A 82 2.64 -6.15 -15.62
C HIS A 82 2.72 -4.62 -15.53
N PRO A 83 3.33 -3.94 -16.52
CA PRO A 83 3.66 -2.51 -16.44
C PRO A 83 2.45 -1.57 -16.45
N ARG A 84 1.26 -2.04 -16.80
CA ARG A 84 0.01 -1.28 -16.77
C ARG A 84 -0.88 -1.64 -15.60
N LEU A 85 -0.50 -2.64 -14.78
CA LEU A 85 -1.22 -3.01 -13.57
C LEU A 85 -1.22 -1.84 -12.59
N ARG A 86 -2.39 -1.50 -12.07
CA ARG A 86 -2.55 -0.45 -11.04
C ARG A 86 -2.90 -1.08 -9.71
N ILE A 87 -2.13 -0.74 -8.70
CA ILE A 87 -2.34 -1.20 -7.32
C ILE A 87 -2.84 -0.01 -6.49
N VAL A 88 -3.99 -0.16 -5.86
CA VAL A 88 -4.52 0.80 -4.90
C VAL A 88 -4.38 0.21 -3.50
N LEU A 89 -3.63 0.89 -2.65
CA LEU A 89 -3.45 0.53 -1.24
C LEU A 89 -4.49 1.32 -0.43
N ALA A 90 -5.61 0.65 -0.15
CA ALA A 90 -6.75 1.24 0.52
C ALA A 90 -6.56 1.22 2.05
N GLU A 91 -6.99 2.30 2.72
CA GLU A 91 -6.84 2.52 4.18
C GLU A 91 -5.38 2.37 4.67
N SER A 92 -4.43 2.76 3.83
CA SER A 92 -3.02 2.48 4.07
C SER A 92 -2.25 3.64 4.71
N ALA A 93 -2.82 4.83 4.80
CA ALA A 93 -2.12 6.09 5.10
C ALA A 93 -1.04 6.44 4.06
N LEU A 94 -0.39 7.61 4.18
CA LEU A 94 0.60 8.10 3.20
C LEU A 94 2.04 7.99 3.67
N SER A 95 2.29 8.17 4.97
CA SER A 95 3.63 8.39 5.52
C SER A 95 4.61 7.23 5.30
N TRP A 96 4.13 6.00 5.28
CA TRP A 96 4.97 4.83 5.04
C TRP A 96 5.50 4.75 3.59
N GLY A 97 4.85 5.42 2.64
CA GLY A 97 5.28 5.46 1.25
C GLY A 97 6.69 6.05 1.10
N MET A 98 7.00 7.10 1.86
CA MET A 98 8.34 7.68 1.90
C MET A 98 9.36 6.68 2.45
N LEU A 99 9.06 6.07 3.61
CA LEU A 99 9.90 5.02 4.20
C LEU A 99 10.18 3.89 3.20
N TYR A 100 9.13 3.40 2.53
CA TYR A 100 9.26 2.33 1.55
C TYR A 100 10.21 2.71 0.41
N MET A 101 9.98 3.86 -0.23
CA MET A 101 10.76 4.26 -1.40
C MET A 101 12.25 4.45 -1.08
N GLU A 102 12.57 5.10 0.04
CA GLU A 102 13.96 5.29 0.46
C GLU A 102 14.65 3.95 0.75
N TRP A 103 14.04 3.09 1.54
CA TRP A 103 14.64 1.82 1.94
C TRP A 103 14.68 0.80 0.80
N ALA A 104 13.64 0.74 -0.02
CA ALA A 104 13.59 -0.17 -1.15
C ALA A 104 14.60 0.21 -2.24
N ASP A 105 14.76 1.50 -2.53
CA ASP A 105 15.78 1.97 -3.48
C ASP A 105 17.20 1.77 -2.94
N HIS A 106 17.41 2.02 -1.64
CA HIS A 106 18.71 1.72 -1.01
C HIS A 106 19.05 0.24 -1.13
N GLN A 107 18.11 -0.65 -0.80
CA GLN A 107 18.32 -2.10 -0.90
C GLN A 107 18.53 -2.56 -2.33
N PHE A 108 17.80 -1.98 -3.28
CA PHE A 108 17.97 -2.23 -4.71
C PHE A 108 19.41 -1.92 -5.19
N ASP A 109 19.94 -0.76 -4.80
CA ASP A 109 21.29 -0.35 -5.16
C ASP A 109 22.34 -1.20 -4.44
N HIS A 110 22.14 -1.47 -3.14
CA HIS A 110 23.04 -2.28 -2.32
C HIS A 110 23.21 -3.71 -2.85
N ASP A 111 22.12 -4.36 -3.22
CA ASP A 111 22.14 -5.74 -3.74
C ASP A 111 22.50 -5.80 -5.23
N GLY A 112 22.63 -4.65 -5.89
CA GLY A 112 22.99 -4.58 -7.30
C GLY A 112 21.91 -5.13 -8.23
N LEU A 113 20.63 -5.04 -7.87
CA LEU A 113 19.50 -5.63 -8.58
C LEU A 113 19.33 -5.10 -10.01
N ALA A 114 19.85 -3.90 -10.30
CA ALA A 114 19.90 -3.40 -11.67
C ALA A 114 20.62 -4.37 -12.62
N ARG A 115 21.66 -5.06 -12.12
CA ARG A 115 22.43 -6.07 -12.87
C ARG A 115 21.66 -7.38 -13.08
N GLU A 116 20.69 -7.63 -12.20
CA GLU A 116 19.80 -8.81 -12.26
C GLU A 116 18.63 -8.61 -13.25
N GLY A 117 18.65 -7.54 -14.06
CA GLY A 117 17.65 -7.26 -15.07
C GLY A 117 16.37 -6.59 -14.55
N TYR A 118 16.44 -5.93 -13.38
CA TYR A 118 15.42 -4.97 -12.98
C TYR A 118 15.66 -3.68 -13.75
N GLY A 119 14.75 -3.33 -14.64
CA GLY A 119 14.89 -2.12 -15.48
C GLY A 119 14.51 -0.82 -14.77
N LEU A 120 13.86 -0.91 -13.62
CA LEU A 120 13.37 0.23 -12.82
C LEU A 120 13.63 0.00 -11.34
N LYS A 121 13.85 1.10 -10.62
CA LYS A 121 13.91 1.10 -9.16
C LYS A 121 12.52 0.90 -8.54
N PRO A 122 12.44 0.44 -7.28
CA PRO A 122 11.17 0.30 -6.56
C PRO A 122 10.35 1.59 -6.51
N SER A 123 10.98 2.75 -6.29
CA SER A 123 10.30 4.06 -6.32
C SER A 123 9.72 4.40 -7.68
N GLU A 124 10.42 4.08 -8.78
CA GLU A 124 9.94 4.33 -10.14
C GLU A 124 8.75 3.42 -10.48
N MET A 125 8.79 2.15 -10.04
CA MET A 125 7.64 1.23 -10.16
C MET A 125 6.46 1.73 -9.34
N PHE A 126 6.72 2.22 -8.12
CA PHE A 126 5.70 2.77 -7.25
C PHE A 126 4.97 3.96 -7.90
N HIS A 127 5.71 4.99 -8.33
CA HIS A 127 5.12 6.16 -8.98
C HIS A 127 4.32 5.83 -10.23
N ARG A 128 4.77 4.83 -10.98
CA ARG A 128 4.08 4.41 -12.20
C ARG A 128 2.75 3.69 -11.96
N GLN A 129 2.63 2.90 -10.88
CA GLN A 129 1.59 1.88 -10.74
C GLN A 129 0.84 1.88 -9.41
N CYS A 130 1.34 2.54 -8.36
CA CYS A 130 0.78 2.42 -7.02
C CYS A 130 0.08 3.71 -6.60
N PHE A 131 -1.05 3.54 -5.92
CA PHE A 131 -1.89 4.64 -5.43
C PHE A 131 -2.22 4.41 -3.97
N LEU A 132 -2.12 5.46 -3.16
CA LEU A 132 -2.43 5.42 -1.73
C LEU A 132 -3.73 6.17 -1.44
N THR A 133 -4.52 5.69 -0.49
CA THR A 133 -5.68 6.43 -0.02
C THR A 133 -5.39 7.15 1.29
N SER A 134 -5.79 8.40 1.34
CA SER A 134 -5.77 9.27 2.52
C SER A 134 -7.18 9.61 2.95
N TRP A 135 -7.43 9.80 4.25
CA TRP A 135 -8.69 10.36 4.77
C TRP A 135 -8.51 11.28 6.00
N PHE A 136 -7.31 11.32 6.58
CA PHE A 136 -6.97 12.23 7.68
C PHE A 136 -5.51 12.67 7.67
N ASP A 137 -4.69 12.10 6.78
CA ASP A 137 -3.27 12.42 6.68
C ASP A 137 -3.06 13.87 6.23
N GLU A 138 -1.96 14.48 6.67
CA GLU A 138 -1.48 15.72 6.09
C GLU A 138 -0.88 15.42 4.70
N VAL A 139 -1.58 15.80 3.64
CA VAL A 139 -1.22 15.41 2.26
C VAL A 139 -0.03 16.20 1.74
N ALA A 140 0.04 17.50 2.03
CA ALA A 140 1.05 18.40 1.46
C ALA A 140 2.50 17.93 1.67
N PRO A 141 2.92 17.48 2.88
CA PRO A 141 4.29 17.02 3.09
C PRO A 141 4.65 15.78 2.28
N PHE A 142 3.67 14.94 1.94
CA PHE A 142 3.92 13.65 1.27
C PHE A 142 3.72 13.72 -0.25
N SER A 143 3.05 14.76 -0.77
CA SER A 143 2.77 14.89 -2.20
C SER A 143 4.02 14.95 -3.08
N GLY A 144 5.10 15.51 -2.57
CA GLY A 144 6.39 15.57 -3.26
C GLY A 144 7.11 14.22 -3.34
N TYR A 145 6.87 13.33 -2.37
CA TYR A 145 7.47 11.99 -2.31
C TYR A 145 6.62 10.94 -3.00
N VAL A 146 5.36 10.86 -2.61
CA VAL A 146 4.42 9.85 -3.12
C VAL A 146 4.00 10.16 -4.56
N GLY A 147 4.03 11.43 -4.95
CA GLY A 147 3.41 11.94 -6.17
C GLY A 147 1.96 12.35 -5.92
N ALA A 148 1.61 13.59 -6.21
CA ALA A 148 0.25 14.09 -6.02
C ALA A 148 -0.78 13.26 -6.81
N GLU A 149 -0.41 12.80 -8.00
CA GLU A 149 -1.20 11.95 -8.89
C GLU A 149 -1.41 10.52 -8.34
N ASN A 150 -0.61 10.10 -7.38
CA ASN A 150 -0.67 8.78 -6.75
C ASN A 150 -1.50 8.79 -5.44
N ILE A 151 -2.03 9.94 -5.04
CA ILE A 151 -2.82 10.09 -3.82
C ILE A 151 -4.31 10.16 -4.16
N LEU A 152 -5.09 9.29 -3.54
CA LEU A 152 -6.53 9.22 -3.65
C LEU A 152 -7.16 9.65 -2.32
N TRP A 153 -8.28 10.36 -2.37
CA TRP A 153 -9.05 10.69 -1.18
C TRP A 153 -10.10 9.62 -0.89
N SER A 154 -10.24 9.24 0.39
CA SER A 154 -11.29 8.36 0.90
C SER A 154 -12.01 9.03 2.07
N THR A 155 -13.32 8.86 2.18
CA THR A 155 -14.10 9.31 3.34
C THR A 155 -14.18 8.27 4.44
N ASN A 156 -13.84 7.04 4.13
CA ASN A 156 -14.00 5.87 5.00
C ASN A 156 -15.45 5.63 5.48
N PHE A 157 -16.43 6.19 4.77
CA PHE A 157 -17.87 6.03 5.08
C PHE A 157 -18.33 4.59 4.76
N PRO A 158 -19.14 3.94 5.61
CA PRO A 158 -19.85 4.47 6.80
C PRO A 158 -19.19 4.11 8.15
N LEU A 159 -17.88 3.85 8.18
CA LEU A 159 -17.18 3.44 9.40
C LEU A 159 -17.11 4.56 10.44
N ALA A 160 -16.89 4.20 11.71
CA ALA A 160 -16.75 5.17 12.80
C ALA A 160 -15.57 6.14 12.62
N THR A 161 -14.56 5.73 11.85
CA THR A 161 -13.39 6.55 11.48
C THR A 161 -13.64 7.48 10.30
N SER A 162 -14.87 7.50 9.76
CA SER A 162 -15.24 8.33 8.61
C SER A 162 -15.05 9.83 8.86
N SER A 163 -14.62 10.55 7.85
CA SER A 163 -14.61 12.01 7.85
C SER A 163 -16.02 12.62 7.70
N TRP A 164 -17.01 11.85 7.26
CA TRP A 164 -18.39 12.31 7.13
C TRP A 164 -19.04 12.55 8.53
N PRO A 165 -19.84 13.63 8.75
CA PRO A 165 -20.31 14.61 7.75
C PRO A 165 -19.38 15.83 7.55
N ARG A 166 -18.19 15.86 8.18
CA ARG A 166 -17.26 17.00 8.13
C ARG A 166 -16.13 16.79 7.12
N THR A 167 -16.43 16.16 5.99
CA THR A 167 -15.42 15.79 4.97
C THR A 167 -14.73 17.03 4.40
N GLU A 168 -15.47 18.11 4.10
CA GLU A 168 -14.88 19.36 3.56
C GLU A 168 -13.88 20.00 4.53
N GLU A 169 -14.22 20.05 5.83
CA GLU A 169 -13.32 20.56 6.87
C GLU A 169 -12.05 19.71 6.97
N THR A 170 -12.22 18.40 6.89
CA THR A 170 -11.10 17.45 6.91
C THR A 170 -10.19 17.66 5.72
N ILE A 171 -10.73 17.75 4.51
CA ILE A 171 -9.97 18.03 3.29
C ILE A 171 -9.21 19.36 3.43
N ALA A 172 -9.89 20.43 3.84
CA ALA A 172 -9.26 21.73 4.02
C ALA A 172 -8.10 21.72 5.02
N ARG A 173 -8.14 20.83 6.02
CA ARG A 173 -7.03 20.63 6.97
C ARG A 173 -5.89 19.83 6.35
N CYS A 174 -6.20 18.74 5.66
CA CYS A 174 -5.20 17.81 5.14
C CYS A 174 -4.37 18.37 3.97
N PHE A 175 -4.90 19.35 3.25
CA PHE A 175 -4.25 19.96 2.08
C PHE A 175 -3.66 21.37 2.32
N ARG A 176 -3.39 21.71 3.58
CA ARG A 176 -2.76 23.01 3.95
C ARG A 176 -1.26 23.02 3.78
#